data_742d73182b990d623b038e332e9fba7c
#
_entry.id   742d73182b990d623b038e332e9fba7c
#
_cell.length_a   1.000
_cell.length_b   1.000
_cell.length_c   1.000
_cell.angle_alpha   90.00
_cell.angle_beta   90.00
_cell.angle_gamma   90.00
#
_symmetry.space_group_name_H-M   'P 1'
#
loop_
_entity.id
_entity.type
_entity.pdbx_description
1 polymer ?
#
loop_
_entity_poly.entity_id
_entity_poly.type
_entity_poly.pdbx_seq_one_letter_code
_entity_poly.pdbx_strand_id
1 'polypeptide(L)'
;SLSEDQKQLISEKLQALKNENNNLFNNFEEIQEENLKDINEYIAINRWQEFSATNSGIKGIYLSGYHFLKEEKIDPIKDILSNTVVNTIVLDVKTDNGHLLYDSKISEVEKLKNKRIKYDIQTLQSFKDEFDIYLIGRVVAFQDPIFSRNYPESAIKDILTNKPYNQDGQYFLDPSDNKAREYILNVALEACLLGFDEIQFDYIRYPDTSYQGLIYDEESNFENRTKNINSFLQNATELLHDNGCLASADIFGYVLNSKNDNGIGQYLETIVNSVDFISPMVYPSHYSRGSFGYSYPNDYPYEVVTAALSKFQASEYKFII
;
A
#
# COMPACT_ATOMS: atom_id res chain seq x y z
N SER A 1 -16.01 8.53 15.82
CA SER A 1 -15.74 9.12 17.14
C SER A 1 -15.34 8.02 18.10
N LEU A 2 -14.23 8.21 18.80
CA LEU A 2 -13.76 7.25 19.81
C LEU A 2 -14.86 6.93 20.82
N SER A 3 -14.98 5.65 21.22
CA SER A 3 -15.87 5.25 22.31
C SER A 3 -15.42 5.87 23.64
N GLU A 4 -16.33 5.93 24.62
CA GLU A 4 -15.98 6.46 25.95
C GLU A 4 -14.86 5.63 26.62
N ASP A 5 -14.84 4.30 26.40
CA ASP A 5 -13.78 3.41 26.92
C ASP A 5 -12.42 3.70 26.25
N GLN A 6 -12.41 4.01 24.96
CA GLN A 6 -11.20 4.40 24.23
C GLN A 6 -10.68 5.77 24.69
N LYS A 7 -11.57 6.73 24.88
CA LYS A 7 -11.20 8.04 25.46
C LYS A 7 -10.65 7.89 26.87
N GLN A 8 -11.25 7.00 27.66
CA GLN A 8 -10.80 6.72 29.01
C GLN A 8 -9.41 6.08 29.02
N LEU A 9 -9.17 5.08 28.15
CA LEU A 9 -7.87 4.43 28.03
C LEU A 9 -6.77 5.42 27.59
N ILE A 10 -7.06 6.28 26.61
CA ILE A 10 -6.16 7.35 26.17
C ILE A 10 -5.88 8.31 27.34
N SER A 11 -6.92 8.72 28.07
CA SER A 11 -6.78 9.60 29.23
C SER A 11 -5.95 8.95 30.34
N GLU A 12 -6.13 7.67 30.62
CA GLU A 12 -5.37 6.91 31.61
C GLU A 12 -3.91 6.77 31.19
N LYS A 13 -3.61 6.46 29.91
CA LYS A 13 -2.24 6.45 29.38
C LYS A 13 -1.60 7.83 29.48
N LEU A 14 -2.27 8.90 29.09
CA LEU A 14 -1.78 10.27 29.22
C LEU A 14 -1.54 10.68 30.68
N GLN A 15 -2.39 10.21 31.60
CA GLN A 15 -2.21 10.48 33.03
C GLN A 15 -1.07 9.68 33.65
N ALA A 16 -0.89 8.42 33.24
CA ALA A 16 0.26 7.59 33.62
C ALA A 16 1.57 8.25 33.18
N LEU A 17 1.62 8.73 31.92
CA LEU A 17 2.74 9.50 31.39
C LEU A 17 3.06 10.77 32.17
N LYS A 18 2.04 11.50 32.61
CA LYS A 18 2.22 12.70 33.44
C LYS A 18 2.75 12.36 34.84
N ASN A 19 2.39 11.20 35.39
CA ASN A 19 2.78 10.79 36.75
C ASN A 19 4.21 10.23 36.79
N GLU A 20 4.72 9.57 35.73
CA GLU A 20 6.09 9.13 35.60
C GLU A 20 7.10 10.28 35.45
N ASN A 21 6.60 11.46 35.11
CA ASN A 21 7.40 12.60 34.70
C ASN A 21 8.06 13.42 35.81
N ASN A 22 7.91 13.08 37.07
CA ASN A 22 8.52 13.88 38.13
C ASN A 22 10.03 13.68 38.29
N ASN A 23 10.67 12.78 37.51
CA ASN A 23 12.11 12.47 37.68
C ASN A 23 12.99 12.42 36.41
N LEU A 24 12.49 12.71 35.19
CA LEU A 24 13.27 12.44 33.94
C LEU A 24 13.11 13.51 32.84
N PHE A 25 13.58 14.72 33.12
CA PHE A 25 13.51 15.84 32.16
C PHE A 25 14.30 15.65 30.85
N ASN A 26 15.28 14.72 30.81
CA ASN A 26 16.12 14.50 29.62
C ASN A 26 15.67 13.35 28.72
N ASN A 27 14.71 12.50 29.13
CA ASN A 27 14.16 11.42 28.30
C ASN A 27 12.69 11.67 27.95
N PHE A 28 12.18 12.85 28.23
CA PHE A 28 10.76 13.15 28.18
C PHE A 28 10.20 13.21 26.75
N GLU A 29 10.95 13.79 25.83
CA GLU A 29 10.55 13.91 24.42
C GLU A 29 10.52 12.53 23.77
N GLU A 30 11.53 11.70 24.01
CA GLU A 30 11.65 10.36 23.43
C GLU A 30 10.55 9.40 23.95
N ILE A 31 10.26 9.44 25.26
CA ILE A 31 9.17 8.66 25.86
C ILE A 31 7.79 9.16 25.41
N GLN A 32 7.62 10.45 25.16
CA GLN A 32 6.37 10.99 24.61
C GLN A 32 6.18 10.59 23.15
N GLU A 33 7.22 10.60 22.33
CA GLU A 33 7.15 10.15 20.95
C GLU A 33 6.79 8.67 20.84
N GLU A 34 7.45 7.80 21.63
CA GLU A 34 7.19 6.36 21.64
C GLU A 34 5.75 6.05 22.09
N ASN A 35 5.25 6.73 23.10
CA ASN A 35 3.86 6.55 23.55
C ASN A 35 2.83 7.14 22.59
N LEU A 36 3.16 8.19 21.84
CA LEU A 36 2.30 8.72 20.79
C LEU A 36 2.20 7.75 19.61
N LYS A 37 3.28 7.07 19.25
CA LYS A 37 3.32 6.02 18.24
C LYS A 37 2.35 4.87 18.58
N ASP A 38 2.48 4.29 19.78
CA ASP A 38 1.56 3.25 20.27
C ASP A 38 0.09 3.71 20.24
N ILE A 39 -0.16 4.97 20.56
CA ILE A 39 -1.52 5.54 20.54
C ILE A 39 -2.03 5.67 19.09
N ASN A 40 -1.20 6.10 18.16
CA ASN A 40 -1.57 6.26 16.76
C ASN A 40 -1.89 4.92 16.11
N GLU A 41 -1.04 3.91 16.32
CA GLU A 41 -1.31 2.54 15.86
C GLU A 41 -2.61 2.00 16.45
N TYR A 42 -2.82 2.15 17.76
CA TYR A 42 -4.03 1.72 18.44
C TYR A 42 -5.28 2.42 17.85
N ILE A 43 -5.21 3.72 17.58
CA ILE A 43 -6.32 4.48 16.98
C ILE A 43 -6.63 3.97 15.57
N ALA A 44 -5.61 3.73 14.74
CA ALA A 44 -5.78 3.24 13.38
C ALA A 44 -6.46 1.85 13.36
N ILE A 45 -5.96 0.91 14.16
CA ILE A 45 -6.51 -0.43 14.27
C ILE A 45 -7.95 -0.41 14.78
N ASN A 46 -8.22 0.37 15.84
CA ASN A 46 -9.59 0.44 16.39
C ASN A 46 -10.56 1.08 15.41
N ARG A 47 -10.16 2.15 14.70
CA ARG A 47 -11.00 2.78 13.68
C ARG A 47 -11.37 1.78 12.58
N TRP A 48 -10.42 0.99 12.10
CA TRP A 48 -10.68 -0.06 11.13
C TRP A 48 -11.64 -1.13 11.69
N GLN A 49 -11.41 -1.59 12.93
CA GLN A 49 -12.26 -2.60 13.57
C GLN A 49 -13.70 -2.12 13.75
N GLU A 50 -13.90 -0.89 14.24
CA GLU A 50 -15.21 -0.29 14.40
C GLU A 50 -15.91 -0.10 13.05
N PHE A 51 -15.20 0.43 12.06
CA PHE A 51 -15.72 0.62 10.72
C PHE A 51 -16.13 -0.72 10.09
N SER A 52 -15.24 -1.72 10.14
CA SER A 52 -15.51 -3.06 9.61
C SER A 52 -16.69 -3.75 10.30
N ALA A 53 -16.77 -3.66 11.63
CA ALA A 53 -17.85 -4.26 12.39
C ALA A 53 -19.21 -3.58 12.10
N THR A 54 -19.25 -2.25 12.05
CA THR A 54 -20.46 -1.47 11.77
C THR A 54 -20.99 -1.71 10.36
N ASN A 55 -20.09 -1.88 9.39
CA ASN A 55 -20.41 -2.01 7.97
C ASN A 55 -20.45 -3.47 7.46
N SER A 56 -20.38 -4.45 8.35
CA SER A 56 -20.30 -5.88 7.97
C SER A 56 -19.14 -6.19 7.02
N GLY A 57 -17.98 -5.60 7.29
CA GLY A 57 -16.74 -5.74 6.54
C GLY A 57 -16.48 -4.63 5.51
N ILE A 58 -15.28 -4.63 4.99
CA ILE A 58 -14.82 -3.72 3.94
C ILE A 58 -15.33 -4.18 2.57
N LYS A 59 -15.92 -3.25 1.82
CA LYS A 59 -16.42 -3.49 0.45
C LYS A 59 -16.00 -2.32 -0.43
N GLY A 60 -14.83 -2.47 -1.04
CA GLY A 60 -14.17 -1.41 -1.78
C GLY A 60 -14.39 -1.44 -3.28
N ILE A 61 -14.31 -0.26 -3.87
CA ILE A 61 -14.15 -0.08 -5.31
C ILE A 61 -12.88 0.73 -5.59
N TYR A 62 -12.18 0.37 -6.67
CA TYR A 62 -11.05 1.15 -7.13
C TYR A 62 -11.50 2.30 -8.03
N LEU A 63 -10.96 3.49 -7.75
CA LEU A 63 -11.17 4.69 -8.55
C LEU A 63 -9.83 5.28 -8.97
N SER A 64 -9.62 5.46 -10.27
CA SER A 64 -8.52 6.30 -10.72
C SER A 64 -8.82 7.76 -10.36
N GLY A 65 -7.78 8.58 -10.09
CA GLY A 65 -7.95 9.99 -9.75
C GLY A 65 -8.73 10.81 -10.78
N TYR A 66 -8.91 10.31 -12.00
CA TYR A 66 -9.70 10.95 -13.03
C TYR A 66 -11.19 11.06 -12.73
N HIS A 67 -11.72 10.26 -11.79
CA HIS A 67 -13.12 10.32 -11.37
C HIS A 67 -13.43 11.57 -10.55
N PHE A 68 -12.45 12.18 -9.91
CA PHE A 68 -12.62 13.40 -9.10
C PHE A 68 -12.39 14.70 -9.88
N LEU A 69 -12.13 14.63 -11.21
CA LEU A 69 -11.88 15.82 -12.03
C LEU A 69 -13.13 16.63 -12.35
N LYS A 70 -14.30 16.01 -12.33
CA LYS A 70 -15.54 16.61 -12.77
C LYS A 70 -16.72 16.06 -11.97
N GLU A 71 -17.63 16.94 -11.59
CA GLU A 71 -18.82 16.62 -10.83
C GLU A 71 -19.66 15.53 -11.48
N GLU A 72 -19.84 15.56 -12.80
CA GLU A 72 -20.55 14.53 -13.58
C GLU A 72 -19.97 13.12 -13.46
N LYS A 73 -18.69 12.99 -13.01
CA LYS A 73 -18.04 11.70 -12.77
C LYS A 73 -18.13 11.28 -11.30
N ILE A 74 -18.35 12.22 -10.40
CA ILE A 74 -18.51 11.97 -8.97
C ILE A 74 -19.93 11.48 -8.68
N ASP A 75 -20.94 11.99 -9.38
CA ASP A 75 -22.35 11.64 -9.15
C ASP A 75 -22.64 10.13 -9.20
N PRO A 76 -22.13 9.35 -10.19
CA PRO A 76 -22.29 7.90 -10.17
C PRO A 76 -21.65 7.21 -8.96
N ILE A 77 -20.54 7.77 -8.43
CA ILE A 77 -19.88 7.24 -7.24
C ILE A 77 -20.73 7.50 -6.01
N LYS A 78 -21.30 8.71 -5.89
CA LYS A 78 -22.25 9.06 -4.82
C LYS A 78 -23.48 8.14 -4.82
N ASP A 79 -23.98 7.82 -6.02
CA ASP A 79 -25.11 6.89 -6.19
C ASP A 79 -24.75 5.47 -5.72
N ILE A 80 -23.56 4.97 -6.07
CA ILE A 80 -23.06 3.67 -5.62
C ILE A 80 -22.94 3.64 -4.09
N LEU A 81 -22.30 4.64 -3.49
CA LEU A 81 -22.11 4.71 -2.04
C LEU A 81 -23.45 4.83 -1.29
N SER A 82 -24.42 5.54 -1.85
CA SER A 82 -25.73 5.75 -1.22
C SER A 82 -26.67 4.56 -1.35
N ASN A 83 -26.56 3.77 -2.43
CA ASN A 83 -27.56 2.77 -2.82
C ASN A 83 -27.02 1.33 -2.83
N THR A 84 -25.76 1.11 -2.43
CA THR A 84 -25.17 -0.24 -2.39
C THR A 84 -24.48 -0.48 -1.05
N VAL A 85 -23.84 -1.64 -0.92
CA VAL A 85 -23.05 -2.01 0.25
C VAL A 85 -21.59 -1.52 0.18
N VAL A 86 -21.22 -0.79 -0.86
CA VAL A 86 -19.87 -0.23 -1.02
C VAL A 86 -19.66 0.85 0.03
N ASN A 87 -18.57 0.73 0.77
CA ASN A 87 -18.22 1.60 1.89
C ASN A 87 -16.76 2.05 1.88
N THR A 88 -16.00 1.63 0.87
CA THR A 88 -14.57 1.85 0.80
C THR A 88 -14.18 2.26 -0.61
N ILE A 89 -13.25 3.21 -0.71
CA ILE A 89 -12.66 3.63 -1.97
C ILE A 89 -11.15 3.40 -1.93
N VAL A 90 -10.63 2.70 -2.93
CA VAL A 90 -9.20 2.67 -3.24
C VAL A 90 -8.92 3.72 -4.31
N LEU A 91 -8.09 4.71 -4.00
CA LEU A 91 -7.78 5.84 -4.88
C LEU A 91 -6.28 5.93 -5.16
N ASP A 92 -5.91 6.14 -6.43
CA ASP A 92 -4.51 6.36 -6.78
C ASP A 92 -3.95 7.64 -6.12
N VAL A 93 -2.89 7.46 -5.36
CA VAL A 93 -1.99 8.52 -4.84
C VAL A 93 -0.85 8.73 -5.81
N LYS A 94 -0.12 7.64 -6.16
CA LYS A 94 0.96 7.61 -7.13
C LYS A 94 0.71 6.51 -8.15
N THR A 95 0.76 6.85 -9.43
CA THR A 95 0.47 5.94 -10.54
C THR A 95 1.70 5.15 -11.00
N ASP A 96 1.47 4.13 -11.81
CA ASP A 96 2.50 3.32 -12.49
C ASP A 96 3.37 4.12 -13.48
N ASN A 97 2.91 5.27 -13.92
CA ASN A 97 3.69 6.21 -14.73
C ASN A 97 4.54 7.19 -13.88
N GLY A 98 4.59 7.02 -12.55
CA GLY A 98 5.36 7.85 -11.64
C GLY A 98 4.73 9.21 -11.31
N HIS A 99 3.46 9.43 -11.63
CA HIS A 99 2.77 10.68 -11.34
C HIS A 99 2.03 10.65 -10.00
N LEU A 100 2.17 11.72 -9.21
CA LEU A 100 1.31 12.00 -8.06
C LEU A 100 0.07 12.76 -8.52
N LEU A 101 -1.10 12.38 -8.00
CA LEU A 101 -2.39 12.87 -8.49
C LEU A 101 -2.98 14.02 -7.67
N TYR A 102 -2.28 14.51 -6.68
CA TYR A 102 -2.63 15.66 -5.84
C TYR A 102 -1.46 16.65 -5.76
N ASP A 103 -1.66 17.82 -5.13
CA ASP A 103 -0.63 18.84 -4.96
C ASP A 103 0.32 18.51 -3.80
N SER A 104 1.17 17.50 -4.03
CA SER A 104 2.21 17.07 -3.08
C SER A 104 3.18 18.20 -2.74
N LYS A 105 3.65 18.22 -1.49
CA LYS A 105 4.66 19.16 -0.97
C LYS A 105 6.04 18.52 -0.78
N ILE A 106 6.19 17.26 -1.19
CA ILE A 106 7.48 16.55 -1.14
C ILE A 106 8.48 17.25 -2.07
N SER A 107 9.64 17.62 -1.53
CA SER A 107 10.68 18.33 -2.29
C SER A 107 11.16 17.58 -3.52
N GLU A 108 11.19 16.24 -3.44
CA GLU A 108 11.59 15.38 -4.55
C GLU A 108 10.57 15.40 -5.69
N VAL A 109 9.28 15.44 -5.35
CA VAL A 109 8.17 15.58 -6.32
C VAL A 109 8.26 16.91 -7.07
N GLU A 110 8.62 17.98 -6.37
CA GLU A 110 8.84 19.30 -6.99
C GLU A 110 10.02 19.28 -7.97
N LYS A 111 11.14 18.64 -7.60
CA LYS A 111 12.31 18.49 -8.47
C LYS A 111 11.99 17.68 -9.73
N LEU A 112 11.28 16.56 -9.56
CA LEU A 112 10.89 15.66 -10.64
C LEU A 112 9.79 16.22 -11.53
N LYS A 113 9.04 17.24 -11.07
CA LYS A 113 7.89 17.84 -11.76
C LYS A 113 6.85 16.77 -12.18
N ASN A 114 6.67 15.77 -11.33
CA ASN A 114 5.82 14.62 -11.63
C ASN A 114 4.40 14.72 -11.06
N LYS A 115 3.97 15.90 -10.66
CA LYS A 115 2.56 16.14 -10.29
C LYS A 115 1.65 16.16 -11.52
N ARG A 116 0.55 15.40 -11.42
CA ARG A 116 -0.59 15.44 -12.35
C ARG A 116 -1.88 15.54 -11.56
N ILE A 117 -2.11 16.70 -10.94
CA ILE A 117 -3.23 16.93 -10.03
C ILE A 117 -4.55 16.52 -10.69
N LYS A 118 -5.28 15.60 -10.04
CA LYS A 118 -6.57 15.05 -10.46
C LYS A 118 -7.65 15.28 -9.41
N TYR A 119 -7.28 15.47 -8.18
CA TYR A 119 -8.19 15.78 -7.09
C TYR A 119 -7.54 16.74 -6.10
N ASP A 120 -8.40 17.49 -5.46
CA ASP A 120 -8.07 18.34 -4.32
C ASP A 120 -8.31 17.59 -3.02
N ILE A 121 -7.38 17.68 -2.09
CA ILE A 121 -7.44 16.94 -0.82
C ILE A 121 -8.61 17.40 0.06
N GLN A 122 -8.93 18.68 0.09
CA GLN A 122 -10.06 19.18 0.89
C GLN A 122 -11.39 18.64 0.37
N THR A 123 -11.54 18.62 -0.96
CA THR A 123 -12.70 18.01 -1.61
C THR A 123 -12.80 16.53 -1.31
N LEU A 124 -11.67 15.79 -1.35
CA LEU A 124 -11.63 14.37 -1.04
C LEU A 124 -12.01 14.09 0.43
N GLN A 125 -11.50 14.89 1.37
CA GLN A 125 -11.82 14.76 2.78
C GLN A 125 -13.30 15.06 3.04
N SER A 126 -13.85 16.13 2.46
CA SER A 126 -15.27 16.44 2.56
C SER A 126 -16.14 15.31 2.02
N PHE A 127 -15.73 14.69 0.92
CA PHE A 127 -16.42 13.54 0.34
C PHE A 127 -16.34 12.30 1.26
N LYS A 128 -15.16 12.05 1.86
CA LYS A 128 -14.96 10.98 2.84
C LYS A 128 -15.91 11.15 4.04
N ASP A 129 -16.00 12.36 4.57
CA ASP A 129 -16.85 12.67 5.73
C ASP A 129 -18.34 12.58 5.37
N GLU A 130 -18.75 13.06 4.17
CA GLU A 130 -20.15 13.03 3.70
C GLU A 130 -20.70 11.60 3.62
N PHE A 131 -19.86 10.64 3.18
CA PHE A 131 -20.27 9.25 2.94
C PHE A 131 -19.78 8.26 4.01
N ASP A 132 -19.05 8.73 5.03
CA ASP A 132 -18.44 7.89 6.08
C ASP A 132 -17.70 6.68 5.50
N ILE A 133 -16.82 6.92 4.52
CA ILE A 133 -16.07 5.86 3.81
C ILE A 133 -14.70 5.62 4.42
N TYR A 134 -14.25 4.37 4.29
CA TYR A 134 -12.85 4.02 4.50
C TYR A 134 -12.05 4.32 3.23
N LEU A 135 -10.98 5.10 3.34
CA LEU A 135 -10.23 5.61 2.20
C LEU A 135 -8.84 4.99 2.13
N ILE A 136 -8.58 4.21 1.08
CA ILE A 136 -7.30 3.54 0.83
C ILE A 136 -6.54 4.30 -0.26
N GLY A 137 -5.31 4.70 0.05
CA GLY A 137 -4.41 5.36 -0.90
C GLY A 137 -3.50 4.36 -1.60
N ARG A 138 -3.71 4.11 -2.90
CA ARG A 138 -2.84 3.22 -3.66
C ARG A 138 -1.57 3.94 -4.11
N VAL A 139 -0.43 3.41 -3.69
CA VAL A 139 0.92 3.90 -4.03
C VAL A 139 1.64 2.84 -4.85
N VAL A 140 1.89 3.11 -6.12
CA VAL A 140 2.77 2.27 -6.94
C VAL A 140 4.21 2.46 -6.47
N ALA A 141 4.82 1.40 -5.97
CA ALA A 141 6.12 1.45 -5.31
C ALA A 141 7.30 1.45 -6.32
N PHE A 142 7.78 0.26 -6.67
CA PHE A 142 9.05 0.13 -7.41
C PHE A 142 8.92 0.22 -8.94
N GLN A 143 7.75 0.45 -9.49
CA GLN A 143 7.61 0.86 -10.90
C GLN A 143 7.50 2.38 -10.97
N ASP A 144 8.53 3.05 -11.51
CA ASP A 144 8.52 4.50 -11.67
C ASP A 144 9.41 4.96 -12.83
N PRO A 145 8.85 5.21 -14.01
CA PRO A 145 9.61 5.67 -15.17
C PRO A 145 10.16 7.08 -15.04
N ILE A 146 9.58 7.94 -14.18
CA ILE A 146 10.06 9.31 -13.99
C ILE A 146 11.27 9.29 -13.06
N PHE A 147 11.15 8.62 -11.91
CA PHE A 147 12.25 8.51 -10.95
C PHE A 147 13.45 7.79 -11.58
N SER A 148 13.21 6.65 -12.23
CA SER A 148 14.27 5.86 -12.89
C SER A 148 15.07 6.64 -13.93
N ARG A 149 14.43 7.54 -14.70
CA ARG A 149 15.13 8.36 -15.69
C ARG A 149 15.90 9.51 -15.09
N ASN A 150 15.45 10.06 -13.96
CA ASN A 150 16.12 11.17 -13.28
C ASN A 150 17.22 10.66 -12.33
N TYR A 151 17.08 9.47 -11.80
CA TYR A 151 18.00 8.80 -10.88
C TYR A 151 18.34 7.39 -11.39
N PRO A 152 19.11 7.28 -12.50
CA PRO A 152 19.44 5.98 -13.09
C PRO A 152 20.24 5.07 -12.14
N GLU A 153 20.93 5.64 -11.17
CA GLU A 153 21.61 4.91 -10.11
C GLU A 153 20.67 4.08 -9.24
N SER A 154 19.48 4.57 -8.97
CA SER A 154 18.46 3.92 -8.14
C SER A 154 17.57 2.93 -8.92
N ALA A 155 17.83 2.72 -10.20
CA ALA A 155 17.04 1.86 -11.07
C ALA A 155 17.75 0.54 -11.34
N ILE A 156 16.98 -0.53 -11.51
CA ILE A 156 17.45 -1.78 -12.09
C ILE A 156 17.92 -1.49 -13.53
N LYS A 157 19.11 -1.95 -13.91
CA LYS A 157 19.75 -1.62 -15.19
C LYS A 157 19.83 -2.82 -16.13
N ASP A 158 19.86 -2.51 -17.40
CA ASP A 158 20.16 -3.48 -18.45
C ASP A 158 21.67 -3.60 -18.65
N ILE A 159 22.22 -4.83 -18.64
CA ILE A 159 23.66 -5.10 -18.72
C ILE A 159 24.29 -4.64 -20.05
N LEU A 160 23.52 -4.63 -21.14
CA LEU A 160 24.05 -4.29 -22.47
C LEU A 160 24.17 -2.77 -22.63
N THR A 161 23.26 -2.02 -22.01
CA THR A 161 23.16 -0.57 -22.22
C THR A 161 23.66 0.22 -21.01
N ASN A 162 23.74 -0.41 -19.84
CA ASN A 162 23.98 0.21 -18.54
C ASN A 162 23.01 1.36 -18.23
N LYS A 163 21.79 1.29 -18.78
CA LYS A 163 20.70 2.27 -18.56
C LYS A 163 19.57 1.59 -17.79
N PRO A 164 18.64 2.37 -17.18
CA PRO A 164 17.45 1.80 -16.56
C PRO A 164 16.75 0.81 -17.50
N TYR A 165 16.51 -0.39 -16.99
CA TYR A 165 15.84 -1.45 -17.73
C TYR A 165 14.42 -1.02 -18.09
N ASN A 166 14.06 -1.22 -19.34
CA ASN A 166 12.76 -0.87 -19.88
C ASN A 166 12.06 -2.12 -20.42
N GLN A 167 10.95 -2.46 -19.81
CA GLN A 167 10.06 -3.52 -20.27
C GLN A 167 8.76 -2.87 -20.76
N ASP A 168 8.65 -2.64 -22.07
CA ASP A 168 7.44 -2.07 -22.70
C ASP A 168 6.96 -0.74 -22.09
N GLY A 169 7.90 0.13 -21.72
CA GLY A 169 7.64 1.41 -21.06
C GLY A 169 7.66 1.37 -19.54
N GLN A 170 7.67 0.20 -18.94
CA GLN A 170 7.83 0.00 -17.51
C GLN A 170 9.30 0.10 -17.12
N TYR A 171 9.59 0.89 -16.09
CA TYR A 171 10.91 1.03 -15.50
C TYR A 171 10.84 0.73 -14.02
N PHE A 172 11.80 -0.04 -13.52
CA PHE A 172 11.80 -0.48 -12.13
C PHE A 172 12.95 0.14 -11.35
N LEU A 173 12.62 0.63 -10.16
CA LEU A 173 13.58 1.00 -9.14
C LEU A 173 14.15 -0.27 -8.49
N ASP A 174 15.38 -0.20 -8.01
CA ASP A 174 15.93 -1.31 -7.25
C ASP A 174 15.36 -1.32 -5.82
N PRO A 175 14.68 -2.38 -5.39
CA PRO A 175 14.14 -2.44 -4.02
C PRO A 175 15.20 -2.45 -2.92
N SER A 176 16.49 -2.61 -3.22
CA SER A 176 17.59 -2.46 -2.27
C SER A 176 18.09 -1.01 -2.15
N ASP A 177 17.76 -0.13 -3.12
CA ASP A 177 18.22 1.26 -3.13
C ASP A 177 17.49 2.12 -2.09
N ASN A 178 18.27 2.73 -1.18
CA ASN A 178 17.71 3.53 -0.09
C ASN A 178 17.01 4.81 -0.56
N LYS A 179 17.49 5.44 -1.62
CA LYS A 179 16.91 6.68 -2.16
C LYS A 179 15.53 6.42 -2.78
N ALA A 180 15.39 5.30 -3.50
CA ALA A 180 14.10 4.86 -4.02
C ALA A 180 13.11 4.55 -2.89
N ARG A 181 13.55 3.83 -1.87
CA ARG A 181 12.74 3.52 -0.69
C ARG A 181 12.27 4.78 0.03
N GLU A 182 13.19 5.68 0.35
CA GLU A 182 12.89 6.94 1.04
C GLU A 182 11.86 7.78 0.27
N TYR A 183 12.01 7.87 -1.06
CA TYR A 183 11.02 8.57 -1.89
C TYR A 183 9.62 7.95 -1.80
N ILE A 184 9.52 6.63 -1.89
CA ILE A 184 8.23 5.93 -1.80
C ILE A 184 7.62 6.08 -0.40
N LEU A 185 8.42 5.95 0.66
CA LEU A 185 7.99 6.14 2.04
C LEU A 185 7.49 7.56 2.32
N ASN A 186 8.16 8.57 1.78
CA ASN A 186 7.71 9.96 1.90
C ASN A 186 6.36 10.18 1.20
N VAL A 187 6.11 9.56 0.05
CA VAL A 187 4.80 9.60 -0.63
C VAL A 187 3.73 8.94 0.22
N ALA A 188 4.02 7.77 0.79
CA ALA A 188 3.10 7.04 1.65
C ALA A 188 2.75 7.85 2.91
N LEU A 189 3.77 8.41 3.57
CA LEU A 189 3.60 9.26 4.76
C LEU A 189 2.76 10.50 4.45
N GLU A 190 3.07 11.22 3.36
CA GLU A 190 2.28 12.40 3.00
C GLU A 190 0.82 12.04 2.76
N ALA A 191 0.53 10.95 2.05
CA ALA A 191 -0.85 10.48 1.85
C ALA A 191 -1.56 10.16 3.18
N CYS A 192 -0.89 9.47 4.10
CA CYS A 192 -1.39 9.21 5.43
C CYS A 192 -1.78 10.51 6.15
N LEU A 193 -0.86 11.47 6.22
CA LEU A 193 -1.09 12.76 6.87
C LEU A 193 -2.17 13.61 6.18
N LEU A 194 -2.49 13.33 4.93
CA LEU A 194 -3.56 13.95 4.17
C LEU A 194 -4.93 13.28 4.38
N GLY A 195 -5.03 12.28 5.26
CA GLY A 195 -6.29 11.71 5.71
C GLY A 195 -6.74 10.41 5.02
N PHE A 196 -5.84 9.73 4.32
CA PHE A 196 -6.09 8.34 3.97
C PHE A 196 -6.03 7.46 5.22
N ASP A 197 -6.85 6.42 5.28
CA ASP A 197 -6.94 5.49 6.41
C ASP A 197 -5.92 4.37 6.32
N GLU A 198 -5.58 4.01 5.08
CA GLU A 198 -4.70 2.91 4.73
C GLU A 198 -3.89 3.28 3.48
N ILE A 199 -2.65 2.83 3.44
CA ILE A 199 -1.81 2.93 2.24
C ILE A 199 -1.58 1.54 1.66
N GLN A 200 -2.04 1.35 0.43
CA GLN A 200 -1.92 0.12 -0.33
C GLN A 200 -0.74 0.22 -1.29
N PHE A 201 0.28 -0.61 -1.08
CA PHE A 201 1.45 -0.65 -1.93
C PHE A 201 1.25 -1.63 -3.08
N ASP A 202 1.26 -1.13 -4.31
CA ASP A 202 1.29 -1.94 -5.52
C ASP A 202 2.69 -1.90 -6.17
N TYR A 203 2.99 -2.83 -7.06
CA TYR A 203 4.31 -3.00 -7.67
C TYR A 203 5.45 -3.06 -6.62
N ILE A 204 5.18 -3.66 -5.47
CA ILE A 204 6.18 -3.97 -4.44
C ILE A 204 6.93 -5.25 -4.83
N ARG A 205 7.64 -5.19 -5.94
CA ARG A 205 8.27 -6.34 -6.55
C ARG A 205 9.41 -5.96 -7.49
N TYR A 206 10.24 -6.94 -7.78
CA TYR A 206 11.17 -6.93 -8.89
C TYR A 206 10.43 -7.12 -10.24
N PRO A 207 11.08 -6.84 -11.40
CA PRO A 207 10.48 -7.09 -12.71
C PRO A 207 10.08 -8.56 -12.88
N ASP A 208 8.87 -8.80 -13.36
CA ASP A 208 8.43 -10.13 -13.80
C ASP A 208 8.91 -10.35 -15.24
N THR A 209 10.09 -10.90 -15.38
CA THR A 209 10.74 -11.12 -16.69
C THR A 209 11.62 -12.35 -16.70
N SER A 210 11.70 -13.01 -17.85
CA SER A 210 12.67 -14.08 -18.11
C SER A 210 14.05 -13.55 -18.58
N TYR A 211 14.19 -12.25 -18.78
CA TYR A 211 15.44 -11.62 -19.20
C TYR A 211 16.49 -11.69 -18.09
N GLN A 212 17.66 -12.28 -18.39
CA GLN A 212 18.73 -12.52 -17.42
C GLN A 212 19.80 -11.42 -17.38
N GLY A 213 19.66 -10.40 -18.22
CA GLY A 213 20.65 -9.32 -18.36
C GLY A 213 20.36 -8.11 -17.45
N LEU A 214 19.81 -8.33 -16.26
CA LEU A 214 19.54 -7.26 -15.30
C LEU A 214 20.67 -7.10 -14.30
N ILE A 215 21.02 -5.83 -13.99
CA ILE A 215 21.98 -5.45 -12.96
C ILE A 215 21.19 -4.85 -11.80
N TYR A 216 21.48 -5.37 -10.62
CA TYR A 216 20.95 -4.94 -9.33
C TYR A 216 22.10 -4.45 -8.45
N ASP A 217 21.81 -3.65 -7.45
CA ASP A 217 22.82 -3.19 -6.49
C ASP A 217 23.29 -4.32 -5.56
N GLU A 218 22.41 -5.28 -5.27
CA GLU A 218 22.71 -6.51 -4.56
C GLU A 218 22.53 -7.73 -5.46
N GLU A 219 23.14 -8.87 -5.10
CA GLU A 219 22.91 -10.14 -5.81
C GLU A 219 21.42 -10.51 -5.79
N SER A 220 20.83 -10.68 -6.98
CA SER A 220 19.41 -11.02 -7.14
C SER A 220 19.18 -12.52 -6.97
N ASN A 221 19.16 -12.98 -5.72
CA ASN A 221 18.76 -14.34 -5.33
C ASN A 221 17.46 -14.29 -4.49
N PHE A 222 16.90 -15.46 -4.19
CA PHE A 222 15.65 -15.56 -3.40
C PHE A 222 15.75 -14.81 -2.07
N GLU A 223 16.83 -15.02 -1.34
CA GLU A 223 17.01 -14.45 0.01
C GLU A 223 17.05 -12.92 -0.03
N ASN A 224 17.88 -12.35 -0.89
CA ASN A 224 18.02 -10.89 -1.00
C ASN A 224 16.72 -10.24 -1.52
N ARG A 225 16.09 -10.82 -2.56
CA ARG A 225 14.84 -10.24 -3.08
C ARG A 225 13.72 -10.23 -2.04
N THR A 226 13.51 -11.36 -1.36
CA THR A 226 12.46 -11.45 -0.33
C THR A 226 12.77 -10.56 0.87
N LYS A 227 14.03 -10.52 1.32
CA LYS A 227 14.50 -9.62 2.39
C LYS A 227 14.24 -8.15 2.03
N ASN A 228 14.57 -7.73 0.81
CA ASN A 228 14.44 -6.33 0.39
C ASN A 228 12.97 -5.89 0.34
N ILE A 229 12.08 -6.70 -0.23
CA ILE A 229 10.64 -6.42 -0.24
C ILE A 229 10.09 -6.41 1.20
N ASN A 230 10.44 -7.42 1.99
CA ASN A 230 9.93 -7.55 3.35
C ASN A 230 10.38 -6.40 4.26
N SER A 231 11.68 -6.04 4.23
CA SER A 231 12.20 -4.93 5.04
C SER A 231 11.63 -3.57 4.61
N PHE A 232 11.34 -3.38 3.32
CA PHE A 232 10.64 -2.18 2.86
C PHE A 232 9.23 -2.10 3.46
N LEU A 233 8.47 -3.20 3.39
CA LEU A 233 7.10 -3.25 3.92
C LEU A 233 7.08 -3.07 5.45
N GLN A 234 8.00 -3.68 6.18
CA GLN A 234 8.12 -3.49 7.64
C GLN A 234 8.37 -2.03 7.99
N ASN A 235 9.33 -1.38 7.32
CA ASN A 235 9.63 0.03 7.55
C ASN A 235 8.44 0.93 7.17
N ALA A 236 7.72 0.58 6.10
CA ALA A 236 6.53 1.32 5.67
C ALA A 236 5.39 1.19 6.69
N THR A 237 5.14 -0.02 7.18
CA THR A 237 4.09 -0.31 8.17
C THR A 237 4.39 0.41 9.48
N GLU A 238 5.62 0.32 9.99
CA GLU A 238 6.04 1.04 11.19
C GLU A 238 5.84 2.56 11.03
N LEU A 239 6.31 3.14 9.92
CA LEU A 239 6.14 4.56 9.63
C LEU A 239 4.66 4.98 9.57
N LEU A 240 3.81 4.17 8.97
CA LEU A 240 2.38 4.45 8.83
C LEU A 240 1.64 4.30 10.18
N HIS A 241 1.95 3.27 10.97
CA HIS A 241 1.42 3.08 12.31
C HIS A 241 1.76 4.26 13.23
N ASP A 242 3.00 4.73 13.19
CA ASP A 242 3.45 5.92 13.92
C ASP A 242 2.62 7.18 13.62
N ASN A 243 1.99 7.21 12.44
CA ASN A 243 1.20 8.34 11.94
C ASN A 243 -0.31 8.06 11.84
N GLY A 244 -0.78 6.93 12.38
CA GLY A 244 -2.20 6.61 12.49
C GLY A 244 -2.86 6.05 11.23
N CYS A 245 -2.08 5.41 10.35
CA CYS A 245 -2.57 4.73 9.16
C CYS A 245 -2.18 3.24 9.17
N LEU A 246 -2.94 2.43 8.43
CA LEU A 246 -2.63 1.03 8.20
C LEU A 246 -1.92 0.84 6.86
N ALA A 247 -1.25 -0.31 6.71
CA ALA A 247 -0.51 -0.67 5.51
C ALA A 247 -1.08 -1.92 4.86
N SER A 248 -1.20 -1.92 3.55
CA SER A 248 -1.55 -3.12 2.78
C SER A 248 -0.66 -3.30 1.56
N ALA A 249 -0.68 -4.51 1.02
CA ALA A 249 0.18 -4.90 -0.08
C ALA A 249 -0.58 -5.66 -1.16
N ASP A 250 -0.48 -5.18 -2.40
CA ASP A 250 -0.96 -5.90 -3.58
C ASP A 250 0.07 -6.98 -3.95
N ILE A 251 -0.37 -8.23 -3.96
CA ILE A 251 0.46 -9.36 -4.35
C ILE A 251 -0.10 -10.09 -5.56
N PHE A 252 0.76 -10.65 -6.38
CA PHE A 252 0.30 -11.48 -7.49
C PHE A 252 -0.48 -12.70 -6.99
N GLY A 253 -1.60 -12.99 -7.64
CA GLY A 253 -2.50 -14.08 -7.22
C GLY A 253 -1.82 -15.45 -7.15
N TYR A 254 -0.80 -15.72 -7.98
CA TYR A 254 -0.06 -16.97 -7.93
C TYR A 254 0.88 -17.09 -6.70
N VAL A 255 1.23 -15.98 -6.06
CA VAL A 255 2.05 -15.96 -4.83
C VAL A 255 1.36 -16.75 -3.71
N LEU A 256 0.02 -16.73 -3.65
CA LEU A 256 -0.76 -17.50 -2.68
C LEU A 256 -0.47 -19.02 -2.71
N ASN A 257 0.01 -19.51 -3.84
CA ASN A 257 0.23 -20.94 -4.09
C ASN A 257 1.69 -21.27 -4.39
N SER A 258 2.58 -20.27 -4.37
CA SER A 258 4.00 -20.43 -4.68
C SER A 258 4.78 -20.91 -3.45
N LYS A 259 5.85 -21.69 -3.71
CA LYS A 259 6.81 -22.11 -2.68
C LYS A 259 8.08 -21.25 -2.68
N ASN A 260 8.14 -20.26 -3.56
CA ASN A 260 9.25 -19.32 -3.68
C ASN A 260 8.72 -17.97 -4.20
N ASP A 261 9.59 -16.99 -4.37
CA ASP A 261 9.24 -15.63 -4.80
C ASP A 261 9.05 -15.48 -6.33
N ASN A 262 9.17 -16.55 -7.10
CA ASN A 262 9.13 -16.54 -8.57
C ASN A 262 10.03 -15.47 -9.25
N GLY A 263 11.08 -15.04 -8.57
CA GLY A 263 11.99 -14.02 -9.06
C GLY A 263 11.55 -12.59 -8.84
N ILE A 264 10.39 -12.36 -8.24
CA ILE A 264 9.82 -11.02 -8.04
C ILE A 264 9.93 -10.48 -6.62
N GLY A 265 10.44 -11.29 -5.68
CA GLY A 265 10.62 -10.89 -4.27
C GLY A 265 9.35 -11.02 -3.42
N GLN A 266 8.20 -11.31 -4.01
CA GLN A 266 6.96 -11.54 -3.25
C GLN A 266 6.91 -12.98 -2.74
N TYR A 267 7.00 -13.14 -1.42
CA TYR A 267 6.89 -14.44 -0.74
C TYR A 267 5.89 -14.33 0.40
N LEU A 268 4.81 -15.11 0.32
CA LEU A 268 3.64 -14.96 1.20
C LEU A 268 4.01 -15.02 2.68
N GLU A 269 4.81 -16.03 3.08
CA GLU A 269 5.16 -16.29 4.48
C GLU A 269 5.91 -15.13 5.16
N THR A 270 6.55 -14.26 4.38
CA THR A 270 7.23 -13.07 4.92
C THR A 270 6.34 -11.83 4.84
N ILE A 271 5.60 -11.64 3.74
CA ILE A 271 4.76 -10.45 3.52
C ILE A 271 3.63 -10.37 4.56
N VAL A 272 2.99 -11.48 4.90
CA VAL A 272 1.88 -11.52 5.89
C VAL A 272 2.27 -11.04 7.29
N ASN A 273 3.55 -11.02 7.60
CA ASN A 273 4.08 -10.54 8.88
C ASN A 273 4.60 -9.10 8.80
N SER A 274 4.45 -8.44 7.66
CA SER A 274 5.06 -7.15 7.37
C SER A 274 4.06 -6.05 7.06
N VAL A 275 2.78 -6.38 6.91
CA VAL A 275 1.68 -5.45 6.65
C VAL A 275 0.43 -5.87 7.41
N ASP A 276 -0.54 -4.96 7.55
CA ASP A 276 -1.82 -5.24 8.19
C ASP A 276 -2.72 -6.09 7.30
N PHE A 277 -2.71 -5.82 5.98
CA PHE A 277 -3.56 -6.51 5.02
C PHE A 277 -2.80 -6.89 3.75
N ILE A 278 -3.26 -7.92 3.08
CA ILE A 278 -2.82 -8.26 1.73
C ILE A 278 -3.99 -8.31 0.78
N SER A 279 -3.78 -7.80 -0.44
CA SER A 279 -4.75 -7.76 -1.53
C SER A 279 -4.25 -8.64 -2.68
N PRO A 280 -4.62 -9.93 -2.71
CA PRO A 280 -4.16 -10.82 -3.77
C PRO A 280 -4.88 -10.52 -5.09
N MET A 281 -4.11 -10.27 -6.13
CA MET A 281 -4.59 -9.99 -7.49
C MET A 281 -5.00 -11.28 -8.19
N VAL A 282 -6.11 -11.88 -7.77
CA VAL A 282 -6.63 -13.17 -8.28
C VAL A 282 -7.49 -12.99 -9.54
N TYR A 283 -7.01 -12.20 -10.49
CA TYR A 283 -7.72 -11.96 -11.76
C TYR A 283 -7.71 -13.21 -12.64
N PRO A 284 -8.87 -13.77 -13.04
CA PRO A 284 -8.93 -14.97 -13.88
C PRO A 284 -8.14 -14.87 -15.18
N SER A 285 -8.08 -13.66 -15.76
CA SER A 285 -7.32 -13.36 -16.99
C SER A 285 -5.80 -13.47 -16.84
N HIS A 286 -5.27 -13.42 -15.62
CA HIS A 286 -3.83 -13.50 -15.34
C HIS A 286 -3.34 -14.94 -15.13
N TYR A 287 -4.24 -15.90 -15.02
CA TYR A 287 -3.86 -17.31 -14.89
C TYR A 287 -3.68 -17.96 -16.26
N SER A 288 -2.62 -18.73 -16.39
CA SER A 288 -2.30 -19.45 -17.62
C SER A 288 -3.35 -20.52 -17.94
N ARG A 289 -3.46 -20.90 -19.21
CA ARG A 289 -4.29 -22.03 -19.65
C ARG A 289 -3.97 -23.28 -18.85
N GLY A 290 -5.01 -23.99 -18.40
CA GLY A 290 -4.87 -25.18 -17.61
C GLY A 290 -4.81 -24.93 -16.09
N SER A 291 -4.66 -23.70 -15.64
CA SER A 291 -4.68 -23.37 -14.21
C SER A 291 -6.00 -23.81 -13.58
N PHE A 292 -5.92 -24.36 -12.37
CA PHE A 292 -7.05 -24.91 -11.61
C PHE A 292 -7.90 -25.95 -12.39
N GLY A 293 -7.33 -26.53 -13.47
CA GLY A 293 -8.02 -27.51 -14.32
C GLY A 293 -8.87 -26.90 -15.45
N TYR A 294 -8.86 -25.59 -15.63
CA TYR A 294 -9.64 -24.91 -16.66
C TYR A 294 -8.77 -24.56 -17.88
N SER A 295 -9.20 -25.00 -19.08
CA SER A 295 -8.49 -24.69 -20.33
C SER A 295 -8.39 -23.17 -20.60
N TYR A 296 -9.40 -22.43 -20.18
CA TYR A 296 -9.49 -20.98 -20.26
C TYR A 296 -9.99 -20.43 -18.90
N PRO A 297 -9.11 -20.12 -17.94
CA PRO A 297 -9.51 -19.65 -16.61
C PRO A 297 -10.46 -18.46 -16.62
N ASN A 298 -10.29 -17.54 -17.59
CA ASN A 298 -11.12 -16.34 -17.71
C ASN A 298 -12.61 -16.63 -17.99
N ASP A 299 -12.94 -17.80 -18.49
CA ASP A 299 -14.34 -18.23 -18.73
C ASP A 299 -15.02 -18.75 -17.44
N TYR A 300 -14.24 -18.93 -16.36
CA TYR A 300 -14.69 -19.49 -15.08
C TYR A 300 -14.26 -18.60 -13.91
N PRO A 301 -14.69 -17.31 -13.88
CA PRO A 301 -14.16 -16.33 -12.92
C PRO A 301 -14.45 -16.70 -11.46
N TYR A 302 -15.64 -17.19 -11.15
CA TYR A 302 -16.01 -17.57 -9.79
C TYR A 302 -15.17 -18.74 -9.28
N GLU A 303 -15.06 -19.80 -10.07
CA GLU A 303 -14.32 -21.02 -9.73
C GLU A 303 -12.82 -20.75 -9.59
N VAL A 304 -12.26 -19.92 -10.47
CA VAL A 304 -10.84 -19.55 -10.46
C VAL A 304 -10.51 -18.72 -9.22
N VAL A 305 -11.30 -17.71 -8.91
CA VAL A 305 -11.11 -16.87 -7.71
C VAL A 305 -11.27 -17.73 -6.45
N THR A 306 -12.33 -18.58 -6.39
CA THR A 306 -12.54 -19.48 -5.26
C THR A 306 -11.37 -20.45 -5.09
N ALA A 307 -10.89 -21.05 -6.17
CA ALA A 307 -9.75 -21.98 -6.12
C ALA A 307 -8.45 -21.29 -5.71
N ALA A 308 -8.20 -20.07 -6.21
CA ALA A 308 -7.02 -19.28 -5.84
C ALA A 308 -7.00 -18.95 -4.34
N LEU A 309 -8.14 -18.57 -3.78
CA LEU A 309 -8.27 -18.19 -2.37
C LEU A 309 -8.43 -19.39 -1.42
N SER A 310 -8.82 -20.57 -1.92
CA SER A 310 -9.15 -21.72 -1.06
C SER A 310 -7.98 -22.23 -0.22
N LYS A 311 -6.76 -22.19 -0.74
CA LYS A 311 -5.55 -22.55 0.00
C LYS A 311 -5.20 -21.56 1.09
N PHE A 312 -5.60 -20.33 0.88
CA PHE A 312 -5.39 -19.25 1.83
C PHE A 312 -6.33 -19.36 3.03
N GLN A 313 -7.60 -19.71 2.80
CA GLN A 313 -8.58 -19.96 3.86
C GLN A 313 -8.19 -21.12 4.78
N ALA A 314 -7.38 -22.06 4.29
CA ALA A 314 -6.86 -23.18 5.07
C ALA A 314 -5.59 -22.82 5.89
N SER A 315 -5.03 -21.64 5.72
CA SER A 315 -3.85 -21.17 6.44
C SER A 315 -4.25 -20.33 7.66
N GLU A 316 -3.43 -20.37 8.72
CA GLU A 316 -3.65 -19.60 9.95
C GLU A 316 -3.37 -18.09 9.81
N TYR A 317 -3.33 -17.57 8.59
CA TYR A 317 -3.05 -16.14 8.34
C TYR A 317 -4.26 -15.29 8.77
N LYS A 318 -3.98 -14.26 9.57
CA LYS A 318 -5.02 -13.52 10.30
C LYS A 318 -5.75 -12.45 9.49
N PHE A 319 -5.24 -12.03 8.32
CA PHE A 319 -5.75 -10.84 7.63
C PHE A 319 -5.76 -11.01 6.12
N ILE A 320 -6.97 -11.00 5.54
CA ILE A 320 -7.19 -10.91 4.10
C ILE A 320 -8.41 -10.08 3.85
N ILE A 321 -8.30 -9.18 2.93
CA ILE A 321 -9.42 -8.46 2.34
C ILE A 321 -9.66 -8.98 0.93
#